data_af7349783cafc7192a4b0da0ac9a4a6a
#
_entry.id   af7349783cafc7192a4b0da0ac9a4a6a
#
_cell.length_a   1.000
_cell.length_b   1.000
_cell.length_c   1.000
_cell.angle_alpha   90.00
_cell.angle_beta   90.00
_cell.angle_gamma   90.00
#
_symmetry.space_group_name_H-M   'P 1'
#
loop_
_entity.id
_entity.type
_entity.pdbx_description
1 polymer ?
#
loop_
_entity_poly.entity_id
_entity_poly.type
_entity_poly.pdbx_seq_one_letter_code
_entity_poly.pdbx_strand_id
1 'polypeptide(L)'
;AVVWADCPDGKVGAWEMNIALSYDYGVNWSTWEITPDWDGITMYPFVSISETNRIAVSFYGLDYATGNSTGYTEGTPWHLYSAYLDNPQLNDTWKFEIADPTPLHTVTSYEEANSDVHALHDFFETVISPDGSWMGIAYQRNIGQHPFEENEEQRYIMFVRGELN
;
A
#
# COMPACT_ATOMS: atom_id res chain seq x y z
N ALA A 1 7.02 5.30 14.34
CA ALA A 1 7.31 4.58 13.09
C ALA A 1 7.44 5.55 11.92
N VAL A 2 8.20 5.16 10.92
CA VAL A 2 8.27 5.79 9.61
C VAL A 2 8.18 4.69 8.57
N VAL A 3 7.36 4.88 7.55
CA VAL A 3 7.20 3.94 6.45
C VAL A 3 7.47 4.65 5.12
N TRP A 4 8.12 3.97 4.18
CA TRP A 4 8.44 4.53 2.88
C TRP A 4 8.52 3.43 1.81
N ALA A 5 8.32 3.83 0.55
CA ALA A 5 8.62 3.00 -0.61
C ALA A 5 10.00 3.35 -1.14
N ASP A 6 10.77 2.36 -1.53
CA ASP A 6 12.13 2.51 -2.05
C ASP A 6 12.35 1.58 -3.25
N CYS A 7 13.26 1.97 -4.13
CA CYS A 7 13.69 1.16 -5.27
C CYS A 7 15.13 0.67 -5.02
N PRO A 8 15.29 -0.51 -4.42
CA PRO A 8 16.61 -0.98 -4.06
C PRO A 8 17.46 -1.31 -5.28
N ASP A 9 18.78 -1.03 -5.16
CA ASP A 9 19.84 -1.48 -6.07
C ASP A 9 19.65 -1.17 -7.57
N GLY A 10 18.93 -0.09 -7.90
CA GLY A 10 18.76 0.34 -9.28
C GLY A 10 17.90 -0.60 -10.11
N LYS A 11 17.09 -1.44 -9.48
CA LYS A 11 16.02 -2.20 -10.15
C LYS A 11 14.97 -1.23 -10.67
N VAL A 12 15.08 -0.86 -11.92
CA VAL A 12 14.07 0.00 -12.56
C VAL A 12 12.73 -0.71 -12.50
N GLY A 13 11.77 -0.12 -11.78
CA GLY A 13 10.38 -0.57 -11.76
C GLY A 13 9.96 -1.48 -10.61
N ALA A 14 10.86 -1.92 -9.72
CA ALA A 14 10.48 -2.60 -8.49
C ALA A 14 10.64 -1.65 -7.29
N TRP A 15 9.55 -1.43 -6.57
CA TRP A 15 9.54 -0.57 -5.38
C TRP A 15 9.08 -1.39 -4.17
N GLU A 16 9.95 -1.50 -3.20
CA GLU A 16 9.73 -2.27 -1.98
C GLU A 16 9.22 -1.34 -0.86
N MET A 17 8.40 -1.90 0.01
CA MET A 17 7.87 -1.19 1.16
C MET A 17 8.74 -1.45 2.38
N ASN A 18 9.19 -0.39 3.02
CA ASN A 18 10.08 -0.42 4.17
C ASN A 18 9.48 0.30 5.37
N ILE A 19 9.89 -0.10 6.56
CA ILE A 19 9.53 0.55 7.81
C ILE A 19 10.74 0.72 8.72
N ALA A 20 10.80 1.84 9.44
CA ALA A 20 11.70 2.06 10.56
C ALA A 20 10.91 2.28 11.86
N LEU A 21 11.35 1.66 12.92
CA LEU A 21 10.78 1.78 14.26
C LEU A 21 11.82 2.30 15.25
N SER A 22 11.40 3.19 16.13
CA SER A 22 12.17 3.65 17.28
C SER A 22 11.38 3.40 18.55
N TYR A 23 12.04 2.89 19.58
CA TYR A 23 11.49 2.66 20.91
C TYR A 23 12.08 3.61 21.98
N ASP A 24 12.90 4.57 21.55
CA ASP A 24 13.62 5.52 22.41
C ASP A 24 13.48 6.97 21.92
N TYR A 25 12.28 7.31 21.45
CA TYR A 25 11.92 8.66 20.98
C TYR A 25 12.75 9.16 19.80
N GLY A 26 13.16 8.24 18.90
CA GLY A 26 13.86 8.59 17.66
C GLY A 26 15.38 8.65 17.80
N VAL A 27 15.95 8.20 18.93
CA VAL A 27 17.40 8.16 19.12
C VAL A 27 18.03 7.02 18.33
N ASN A 28 17.44 5.84 18.39
CA ASN A 28 17.85 4.67 17.62
C ASN A 28 16.70 4.14 16.78
N TRP A 29 17.02 3.65 15.59
CA TRP A 29 16.06 3.11 14.64
C TRP A 29 16.48 1.71 14.17
N SER A 30 15.50 0.84 14.06
CA SER A 30 15.63 -0.45 13.41
C SER A 30 14.76 -0.45 12.16
N THR A 31 15.25 -1.03 11.06
CA THR A 31 14.58 -1.05 9.77
C THR A 31 14.23 -2.47 9.36
N TRP A 32 13.09 -2.63 8.74
CA TRP A 32 12.62 -3.88 8.15
C TRP A 32 12.01 -3.61 6.77
N GLU A 33 12.15 -4.59 5.92
CA GLU A 33 11.41 -4.66 4.68
C GLU A 33 10.05 -5.33 4.94
N ILE A 34 8.96 -4.69 4.49
CA ILE A 34 7.59 -5.21 4.67
C ILE A 34 7.25 -6.18 3.55
N THR A 35 7.72 -5.91 2.33
CA THR A 35 7.39 -6.65 1.11
C THR A 35 8.61 -7.36 0.52
N PRO A 36 9.25 -8.29 1.26
CA PRO A 36 10.39 -9.04 0.74
C PRO A 36 9.96 -9.80 -0.52
N ASP A 37 10.83 -9.83 -1.52
CA ASP A 37 10.59 -10.50 -2.79
C ASP A 37 9.39 -9.95 -3.61
N TRP A 38 8.95 -8.72 -3.34
CA TRP A 38 7.91 -8.08 -4.14
C TRP A 38 8.41 -7.79 -5.55
N ASP A 39 7.70 -8.32 -6.53
CA ASP A 39 7.96 -8.02 -7.94
C ASP A 39 6.86 -7.08 -8.45
N GLY A 40 7.05 -5.78 -8.23
CA GLY A 40 6.05 -4.77 -8.57
C GLY A 40 6.35 -3.40 -7.99
N ILE A 41 5.37 -2.52 -8.03
CA ILE A 41 5.46 -1.17 -7.46
C ILE A 41 4.59 -1.07 -6.23
N THR A 42 5.11 -0.49 -5.16
CA THR A 42 4.37 -0.09 -3.96
C THR A 42 4.40 1.43 -3.81
N MET A 43 3.28 2.04 -3.41
CA MET A 43 3.16 3.50 -3.31
C MET A 43 2.28 3.93 -2.14
N TYR A 44 2.47 5.17 -1.70
CA TYR A 44 1.63 5.85 -0.72
C TYR A 44 1.41 5.04 0.57
N PRO A 45 2.48 4.68 1.28
CA PRO A 45 2.34 3.93 2.52
C PRO A 45 1.80 4.78 3.66
N PHE A 46 0.94 4.17 4.46
CA PHE A 46 0.47 4.70 5.73
C PHE A 46 0.68 3.69 6.85
N VAL A 47 1.00 4.17 8.04
CA VAL A 47 1.27 3.33 9.20
C VAL A 47 0.46 3.81 10.40
N SER A 48 -0.09 2.86 11.15
CA SER A 48 -0.75 3.08 12.43
C SER A 48 -0.26 2.06 13.46
N ILE A 49 -0.19 2.47 14.72
CA ILE A 49 0.29 1.63 15.82
C ILE A 49 -0.77 1.61 16.93
N SER A 50 -1.11 0.41 17.40
CA SER A 50 -2.01 0.22 18.53
C SER A 50 -1.32 0.44 19.89
N GLU A 51 -2.10 0.57 20.97
CA GLU A 51 -1.57 0.58 22.32
C GLU A 51 -0.92 -0.76 22.73
N THR A 52 -1.24 -1.82 22.03
CA THR A 52 -0.64 -3.16 22.23
C THR A 52 0.64 -3.38 21.43
N ASN A 53 1.19 -2.34 20.80
CA ASN A 53 2.35 -2.39 19.89
C ASN A 53 2.15 -3.22 18.60
N ARG A 54 0.92 -3.50 18.21
CA ARG A 54 0.64 -4.04 16.90
C ARG A 54 0.76 -2.91 15.88
N ILE A 55 1.43 -3.18 14.77
CA ILE A 55 1.63 -2.22 13.68
C ILE A 55 0.79 -2.65 12.50
N ALA A 56 0.06 -1.71 11.92
CA ALA A 56 -0.64 -1.88 10.65
C ALA A 56 -0.08 -0.91 9.62
N VAL A 57 0.17 -1.41 8.42
CA VAL A 57 0.60 -0.64 7.25
C VAL A 57 -0.35 -0.92 6.12
N SER A 58 -0.70 0.09 5.36
CA SER A 58 -1.41 -0.10 4.10
C SER A 58 -0.76 0.73 3.00
N PHE A 59 -0.91 0.28 1.76
CA PHE A 59 -0.29 0.90 0.60
C PHE A 59 -1.01 0.46 -0.68
N TYR A 60 -0.81 1.21 -1.73
CA TYR A 60 -1.20 0.78 -3.08
C TYR A 60 -0.09 -0.06 -3.68
N GLY A 61 -0.46 -1.16 -4.29
CA GLY A 61 0.47 -2.08 -4.93
C GLY A 61 0.01 -2.52 -6.31
N LEU A 62 0.98 -2.65 -7.18
CA LEU A 62 0.85 -3.24 -8.50
C LEU A 62 1.82 -4.41 -8.56
N ASP A 63 1.28 -5.62 -8.75
CA ASP A 63 2.05 -6.86 -8.79
C ASP A 63 2.38 -7.22 -10.23
N TYR A 64 3.67 -7.38 -10.53
CA TYR A 64 4.18 -7.81 -11.83
C TYR A 64 4.33 -9.32 -11.98
N ALA A 65 3.89 -10.12 -11.03
CA ALA A 65 4.01 -11.59 -11.08
C ALA A 65 3.51 -12.22 -12.38
N THR A 66 2.96 -11.41 -13.29
CA THR A 66 2.58 -11.75 -14.66
C THR A 66 3.69 -11.58 -15.69
N GLY A 67 4.93 -11.28 -15.28
CA GLY A 67 6.07 -11.62 -16.12
C GLY A 67 6.65 -10.57 -17.05
N ASN A 68 6.68 -9.28 -16.70
CA ASN A 68 7.47 -8.34 -17.48
C ASN A 68 8.27 -7.37 -16.59
N SER A 69 9.57 -7.58 -16.48
CA SER A 69 10.52 -6.83 -15.65
C SER A 69 10.76 -5.37 -16.08
N THR A 70 9.97 -4.84 -17.01
CA THR A 70 10.10 -3.47 -17.51
C THR A 70 8.98 -2.53 -17.07
N GLY A 71 8.27 -2.88 -16.01
CA GLY A 71 7.22 -2.04 -15.45
C GLY A 71 5.89 -2.19 -16.23
N TYR A 72 4.94 -1.54 -15.96
CA TYR A 72 3.61 -1.25 -16.48
C TYR A 72 3.17 -2.03 -17.72
N THR A 73 2.47 -3.11 -17.51
CA THR A 73 1.78 -3.82 -18.60
C THR A 73 0.33 -3.32 -18.61
N GLU A 74 -0.17 -2.98 -19.79
CA GLU A 74 -1.59 -2.69 -19.98
C GLU A 74 -2.44 -3.84 -19.42
N GLY A 75 -3.46 -3.50 -18.63
CA GLY A 75 -4.34 -4.45 -17.95
C GLY A 75 -3.89 -4.86 -16.55
N THR A 76 -2.72 -4.43 -16.06
CA THR A 76 -2.29 -4.74 -14.69
C THR A 76 -3.08 -3.93 -13.68
N PRO A 77 -3.71 -4.59 -12.69
CA PRO A 77 -4.52 -3.90 -11.70
C PRO A 77 -3.68 -3.36 -10.55
N TRP A 78 -4.01 -2.17 -10.09
CA TRP A 78 -3.60 -1.65 -8.80
C TRP A 78 -4.56 -2.11 -7.71
N HIS A 79 -4.03 -2.61 -6.61
CA HIS A 79 -4.81 -3.02 -5.45
C HIS A 79 -4.42 -2.26 -4.18
N LEU A 80 -5.36 -2.25 -3.24
CA LEU A 80 -5.10 -1.86 -1.87
C LEU A 80 -4.57 -3.07 -1.11
N TYR A 81 -3.37 -2.93 -0.55
CA TYR A 81 -2.75 -3.93 0.31
C TYR A 81 -2.72 -3.48 1.75
N SER A 82 -2.76 -4.45 2.63
CA SER A 82 -2.52 -4.28 4.06
C SER A 82 -1.47 -5.27 4.54
N ALA A 83 -0.66 -4.82 5.49
CA ALA A 83 0.27 -5.65 6.21
C ALA A 83 0.19 -5.32 7.70
N TYR A 84 0.36 -6.31 8.56
CA TYR A 84 0.45 -6.06 9.98
C TYR A 84 1.48 -6.94 10.66
N LEU A 85 1.98 -6.45 11.77
CA LEU A 85 3.00 -7.10 12.57
C LEU A 85 2.56 -7.11 14.03
N ASP A 86 2.48 -8.31 14.60
CA ASP A 86 2.20 -8.50 16.02
C ASP A 86 3.47 -8.27 16.84
N ASN A 87 3.49 -7.23 17.65
CA ASN A 87 4.58 -6.90 18.55
C ASN A 87 5.99 -7.05 17.92
N PRO A 88 6.49 -6.01 17.24
CA PRO A 88 7.74 -6.05 16.49
C PRO A 88 8.99 -6.33 17.37
N GLN A 89 8.88 -6.24 18.69
CA GLN A 89 9.96 -6.63 19.59
C GLN A 89 10.09 -8.15 19.78
N LEU A 90 9.04 -8.89 19.44
CA LEU A 90 8.98 -10.36 19.63
C LEU A 90 8.90 -11.12 18.31
N ASN A 91 8.49 -10.47 17.25
CA ASN A 91 8.24 -11.08 15.95
C ASN A 91 8.65 -10.12 14.83
N ASP A 92 9.20 -10.65 13.75
CA ASP A 92 9.60 -9.94 12.54
C ASP A 92 8.81 -10.38 11.30
N THR A 93 7.83 -11.27 11.50
CA THR A 93 7.05 -11.82 10.39
C THR A 93 5.81 -11.00 10.13
N TRP A 94 5.83 -10.28 9.04
CA TRP A 94 4.67 -9.53 8.53
C TRP A 94 3.60 -10.48 8.00
N LYS A 95 2.36 -10.20 8.37
CA LYS A 95 1.18 -10.79 7.73
C LYS A 95 0.68 -9.82 6.68
N PHE A 96 0.40 -10.34 5.50
CA PHE A 96 0.21 -9.54 4.29
C PHE A 96 -0.98 -10.04 3.50
N GLU A 97 -1.83 -9.13 3.01
CA GLU A 97 -3.02 -9.47 2.24
C GLU A 97 -3.50 -8.33 1.33
N ILE A 98 -4.30 -8.67 0.33
CA ILE A 98 -5.07 -7.68 -0.42
C ILE A 98 -6.26 -7.25 0.44
N ALA A 99 -6.28 -5.98 0.83
CA ALA A 99 -7.33 -5.44 1.70
C ALA A 99 -8.66 -5.22 0.95
N ASP A 100 -8.61 -4.88 -0.34
CA ASP A 100 -9.77 -4.87 -1.24
C ASP A 100 -9.44 -5.66 -2.52
N PRO A 101 -10.14 -6.77 -2.79
CA PRO A 101 -9.91 -7.56 -3.99
C PRO A 101 -10.35 -6.86 -5.28
N THR A 102 -11.13 -5.78 -5.17
CA THR A 102 -11.51 -4.99 -6.34
C THR A 102 -10.38 -4.04 -6.72
N PRO A 103 -9.91 -4.06 -7.97
CA PRO A 103 -8.89 -3.13 -8.40
C PRO A 103 -9.28 -1.67 -8.15
N LEU A 104 -8.33 -0.89 -7.66
CA LEU A 104 -8.46 0.55 -7.49
C LEU A 104 -8.47 1.26 -8.85
N HIS A 105 -7.61 0.77 -9.71
CA HIS A 105 -7.37 1.24 -11.06
C HIS A 105 -6.75 0.11 -11.88
N THR A 106 -6.92 0.15 -13.19
CA THR A 106 -6.27 -0.78 -14.13
C THR A 106 -5.49 0.03 -15.14
N VAL A 107 -4.22 -0.29 -15.32
CA VAL A 107 -3.36 0.38 -16.30
C VAL A 107 -3.93 0.23 -17.70
N THR A 108 -4.22 1.33 -18.37
CA THR A 108 -4.90 1.34 -19.68
C THR A 108 -3.93 1.50 -20.83
N SER A 109 -2.76 2.13 -20.60
CA SER A 109 -1.69 2.25 -21.60
C SER A 109 -0.34 2.52 -20.96
N TYR A 110 0.74 2.31 -21.71
CA TYR A 110 2.11 2.62 -21.25
C TYR A 110 2.31 4.12 -20.96
N GLU A 111 1.64 4.99 -21.68
CA GLU A 111 1.73 6.45 -21.48
C GLU A 111 0.97 6.87 -20.22
N GLU A 112 -0.19 6.28 -19.97
CA GLU A 112 -0.94 6.48 -18.73
C GLU A 112 -0.22 5.89 -17.54
N ALA A 113 0.49 4.79 -17.67
CA ALA A 113 1.25 4.20 -16.60
C ALA A 113 2.27 5.16 -15.96
N ASN A 114 2.89 6.03 -16.74
CA ASN A 114 3.75 7.10 -16.22
C ASN A 114 2.94 8.25 -15.57
N SER A 115 1.66 8.37 -15.85
CA SER A 115 0.75 9.37 -15.28
C SER A 115 -0.23 8.78 -14.26
N ASP A 116 -0.38 7.47 -14.20
CA ASP A 116 -1.32 6.73 -13.33
C ASP A 116 -1.09 6.95 -11.83
N VAL A 117 0.13 7.33 -11.46
CA VAL A 117 0.43 7.83 -10.11
C VAL A 117 -0.53 8.97 -9.73
N HIS A 118 -0.96 9.77 -10.68
CA HIS A 118 -1.93 10.84 -10.48
C HIS A 118 -3.37 10.34 -10.36
N ALA A 119 -3.69 9.15 -10.86
CA ALA A 119 -5.02 8.56 -10.76
C ALA A 119 -5.29 7.96 -9.38
N LEU A 120 -4.26 7.53 -8.67
CA LEU A 120 -4.38 6.89 -7.35
C LEU A 120 -4.57 7.90 -6.21
N HIS A 121 -4.09 9.12 -6.33
CA HIS A 121 -4.12 10.17 -5.31
C HIS A 121 -3.72 9.74 -3.89
N ASP A 122 -3.22 10.67 -3.12
CA ASP A 122 -2.70 10.50 -1.76
C ASP A 122 -3.77 10.63 -0.64
N PHE A 123 -5.07 10.66 -0.99
CA PHE A 123 -6.17 10.64 -0.01
C PHE A 123 -6.40 9.25 0.53
N PHE A 124 -5.59 8.90 1.50
CA PHE A 124 -5.49 7.56 2.03
C PHE A 124 -5.12 7.64 3.52
N GLU A 125 -5.74 6.83 4.35
CA GLU A 125 -5.45 6.81 5.77
C GLU A 125 -5.66 5.40 6.35
N THR A 126 -4.78 5.02 7.25
CA THR A 126 -4.85 3.75 7.98
C THR A 126 -4.98 4.01 9.46
N VAL A 127 -5.92 3.32 10.08
CA VAL A 127 -6.09 3.31 11.52
C VAL A 127 -6.08 1.88 12.05
N ILE A 128 -5.55 1.69 13.24
CA ILE A 128 -5.66 0.43 13.99
C ILE A 128 -6.38 0.72 15.31
N SER A 129 -7.22 -0.21 15.76
CA SER A 129 -7.89 -0.08 17.06
C SER A 129 -6.88 -0.03 18.19
N PRO A 130 -7.18 0.66 19.32
CA PRO A 130 -6.26 0.74 20.45
C PRO A 130 -5.80 -0.63 20.97
N ASP A 131 -6.71 -1.60 21.00
CA ASP A 131 -6.43 -2.98 21.40
C ASP A 131 -5.77 -3.82 20.32
N GLY A 132 -5.62 -3.29 19.09
CA GLY A 132 -5.02 -3.99 17.95
C GLY A 132 -5.91 -5.06 17.31
N SER A 133 -7.18 -5.14 17.65
CA SER A 133 -8.05 -6.21 17.17
C SER A 133 -8.53 -6.04 15.72
N TRP A 134 -8.55 -4.81 15.21
CA TRP A 134 -8.93 -4.52 13.84
C TRP A 134 -8.14 -3.34 13.25
N MET A 135 -8.09 -3.29 11.95
CA MET A 135 -7.63 -2.12 11.20
C MET A 135 -8.71 -1.61 10.25
N GLY A 136 -8.69 -0.32 9.98
CA GLY A 136 -9.54 0.34 9.00
C GLY A 136 -8.69 1.15 8.04
N ILE A 137 -9.09 1.17 6.77
CA ILE A 137 -8.42 1.94 5.72
C ILE A 137 -9.46 2.76 4.99
N ALA A 138 -9.28 4.09 4.99
CA ALA A 138 -10.00 4.99 4.10
C ALA A 138 -9.14 5.23 2.87
N TYR A 139 -9.69 5.07 1.68
CA TYR A 139 -8.94 5.16 0.43
C TYR A 139 -9.82 5.65 -0.71
N GLN A 140 -9.19 6.11 -1.76
CA GLN A 140 -9.88 6.52 -2.98
C GLN A 140 -9.86 5.40 -4.01
N ARG A 141 -10.98 5.21 -4.70
CA ARG A 141 -11.10 4.32 -5.86
C ARG A 141 -11.72 5.05 -7.04
N ASN A 142 -11.14 4.86 -8.18
CA ASN A 142 -11.71 5.26 -9.45
C ASN A 142 -12.70 4.17 -9.94
N ILE A 143 -13.92 4.54 -10.28
CA ILE A 143 -14.95 3.61 -10.75
C ILE A 143 -15.39 3.87 -12.19
N GLY A 144 -14.61 4.64 -12.96
CA GLY A 144 -14.88 4.92 -14.36
C GLY A 144 -15.25 6.36 -14.66
N GLN A 145 -15.73 6.60 -15.87
CA GLN A 145 -16.06 7.96 -16.33
C GLN A 145 -17.27 8.54 -15.61
N HIS A 146 -17.20 9.83 -15.34
CA HIS A 146 -18.32 10.58 -14.77
C HIS A 146 -19.52 10.58 -15.74
N PRO A 147 -20.75 10.24 -15.29
CA PRO A 147 -21.90 10.07 -16.18
C PRO A 147 -22.36 11.35 -16.89
N PHE A 148 -21.88 12.51 -16.46
CA PHE A 148 -22.30 13.82 -16.96
C PHE A 148 -21.14 14.68 -17.50
N GLU A 149 -19.89 14.23 -17.39
CA GLU A 149 -18.71 14.98 -17.81
C GLU A 149 -17.76 14.07 -18.56
N GLU A 150 -17.60 14.29 -19.86
CA GLU A 150 -16.94 13.39 -20.81
C GLU A 150 -15.44 13.14 -20.53
N ASN A 151 -14.81 13.88 -19.62
CA ASN A 151 -13.39 13.77 -19.29
C ASN A 151 -13.10 13.70 -17.79
N GLU A 152 -14.12 13.49 -16.96
CA GLU A 152 -13.93 13.34 -15.52
C GLU A 152 -14.18 11.91 -15.06
N GLU A 153 -13.27 11.41 -14.27
CA GLU A 153 -13.38 10.11 -13.63
C GLU A 153 -14.23 10.21 -12.35
N GLN A 154 -15.11 9.24 -12.15
CA GLN A 154 -15.83 9.10 -10.89
C GLN A 154 -14.92 8.54 -9.81
N ARG A 155 -14.73 9.31 -8.75
CA ARG A 155 -13.90 8.95 -7.60
C ARG A 155 -14.75 8.88 -6.35
N TYR A 156 -14.56 7.80 -5.60
CA TYR A 156 -15.25 7.58 -4.33
C TYR A 156 -14.26 7.35 -3.21
N ILE A 157 -14.57 7.93 -2.06
CA ILE A 157 -13.89 7.55 -0.83
C ILE A 157 -14.53 6.25 -0.35
N MET A 158 -13.70 5.24 -0.24
CA MET A 158 -14.05 3.91 0.21
C MET A 158 -13.53 3.68 1.62
N PHE A 159 -14.11 2.73 2.31
CA PHE A 159 -13.63 2.28 3.61
C PHE A 159 -13.68 0.76 3.68
N VAL A 160 -12.58 0.16 4.08
CA VAL A 160 -12.50 -1.27 4.38
C VAL A 160 -12.07 -1.46 5.83
N ARG A 161 -12.61 -2.47 6.49
CA ARG A 161 -12.22 -2.89 7.83
C ARG A 161 -11.93 -4.37 7.84
N GLY A 162 -10.79 -4.75 8.43
CA GLY A 162 -10.38 -6.12 8.64
C GLY A 162 -10.12 -6.43 10.12
N GLU A 163 -10.50 -7.62 10.56
CA GLU A 163 -10.13 -8.14 11.88
C GLU A 163 -8.70 -8.70 11.81
N LEU A 164 -7.88 -8.36 12.79
CA LEU A 164 -6.48 -8.79 12.86
C LEU A 164 -6.35 -10.00 13.80
N ASN A 165 -6.32 -11.20 13.26
CA ASN A 165 -6.27 -12.46 13.98
C ASN A 165 -4.84 -13.01 14.12
#